data_9c36859a90e156b5b7620f11c5310bcf
#
_entry.id   9c36859a90e156b5b7620f11c5310bcf
#
_cell.length_a   1.000
_cell.length_b   1.000
_cell.length_c   1.000
_cell.angle_alpha   90.00
_cell.angle_beta   90.00
_cell.angle_gamma   90.00
#
_symmetry.space_group_name_H-M   'P 1'
#
loop_
_entity.id
_entity.type
_entity.pdbx_description
1 polymer ?
#
loop_
_entity_poly.entity_id
_entity_poly.type
_entity_poly.pdbx_seq_one_letter_code
_entity_poly.pdbx_strand_id
1 'polypeptide(L)'
;TRMPWHEAERRLRYALPELIRATLVEMKRIAQSRGVAPVFLALDIVNNPPSERPLVLQSARDAGFVVFDLLDLWRGRDAQALRIAEWDNHPNAEGNRLIAERLAVLLRDHRAALGLASSFR
;
A
#
# COMPACT_ATOMS: atom_id res chain seq x y z
N THR A 1 12.44 5.61 -35.77
CA THR A 1 10.97 5.92 -35.76
C THR A 1 10.49 5.97 -34.31
N ARG A 2 9.93 7.08 -33.88
CA ARG A 2 9.38 7.22 -32.53
C ARG A 2 8.13 6.35 -32.38
N MET A 3 8.09 5.50 -31.35
CA MET A 3 6.91 4.70 -31.03
C MET A 3 5.74 5.63 -30.64
N PRO A 4 4.53 5.43 -31.21
CA PRO A 4 3.35 6.18 -30.78
C PRO A 4 3.02 5.95 -29.30
N TRP A 5 2.53 6.97 -28.60
CA TRP A 5 2.26 6.91 -27.17
C TRP A 5 1.32 5.76 -26.77
N HIS A 6 0.24 5.56 -27.52
CA HIS A 6 -0.73 4.48 -27.25
C HIS A 6 -0.11 3.08 -27.35
N GLU A 7 0.87 2.89 -28.23
CA GLU A 7 1.59 1.62 -28.36
C GLU A 7 2.55 1.43 -27.19
N ALA A 8 3.25 2.48 -26.76
CA ALA A 8 4.11 2.45 -25.57
C ALA A 8 3.28 2.15 -24.32
N GLU A 9 2.16 2.81 -24.14
CA GLU A 9 1.23 2.58 -23.01
C GLU A 9 0.72 1.13 -22.99
N ARG A 10 0.30 0.60 -24.13
CA ARG A 10 -0.15 -0.79 -24.23
C ARG A 10 0.93 -1.78 -23.82
N ARG A 11 2.16 -1.60 -24.30
CA ARG A 11 3.30 -2.46 -23.95
C ARG A 11 3.64 -2.37 -22.48
N LEU A 12 3.59 -1.18 -21.89
CA LEU A 12 3.81 -0.98 -20.46
C LEU A 12 2.75 -1.68 -19.62
N ARG A 13 1.48 -1.64 -20.00
CA ARG A 13 0.40 -2.35 -19.30
C ARG A 13 0.65 -3.86 -19.23
N TYR A 14 1.16 -4.47 -20.30
CA TYR A 14 1.50 -5.91 -20.29
C TYR A 14 2.71 -6.23 -19.42
N ALA A 15 3.69 -5.34 -19.36
CA ALA A 15 4.89 -5.51 -18.55
C ALA A 15 4.70 -5.16 -17.06
N LEU A 16 3.67 -4.36 -16.74
CA LEU A 16 3.48 -3.80 -15.39
C LEU A 16 3.39 -4.86 -14.28
N PRO A 17 2.64 -5.97 -14.42
CA PRO A 17 2.58 -7.01 -13.39
C PRO A 17 3.95 -7.63 -13.09
N GLU A 18 4.74 -7.85 -14.12
CA GLU A 18 6.07 -8.43 -13.98
C GLU A 18 7.07 -7.44 -13.36
N LEU A 19 7.01 -6.18 -13.75
CA LEU A 19 7.81 -5.10 -13.16
C LEU A 19 7.48 -4.92 -11.68
N ILE A 20 6.20 -4.91 -11.30
CA ILE A 20 5.77 -4.83 -9.90
C ILE A 20 6.36 -6.00 -9.11
N ARG A 21 6.21 -7.23 -9.61
CA ARG A 21 6.73 -8.43 -8.95
C ARG A 21 8.25 -8.35 -8.79
N ALA A 22 8.98 -8.06 -9.85
CA ALA A 22 10.43 -7.97 -9.83
C ALA A 22 10.92 -6.90 -8.85
N THR A 23 10.27 -5.75 -8.84
CA THR A 23 10.59 -4.65 -7.91
C THR A 23 10.37 -5.08 -6.46
N LEU A 24 9.25 -5.71 -6.13
CA LEU A 24 8.93 -6.16 -4.77
C LEU A 24 9.91 -7.25 -4.31
N VAL A 25 10.25 -8.20 -5.18
CA VAL A 25 11.25 -9.24 -4.88
C VAL A 25 12.61 -8.62 -4.55
N GLU A 26 13.06 -7.65 -5.34
CA GLU A 26 14.34 -6.97 -5.10
C GLU A 26 14.31 -6.12 -3.83
N MET A 27 13.23 -5.40 -3.58
CA MET A 27 13.04 -4.67 -2.30
C MET A 27 13.09 -5.62 -1.10
N LYS A 28 12.44 -6.79 -1.20
CA LYS A 28 12.50 -7.81 -0.15
C LYS A 28 13.93 -8.31 0.07
N ARG A 29 14.66 -8.61 -1.01
CA ARG A 29 16.05 -9.06 -0.93
C ARG A 29 16.95 -8.03 -0.22
N ILE A 30 16.78 -6.74 -0.55
CA ILE A 30 17.53 -5.64 0.07
C ILE A 30 17.18 -5.54 1.56
N ALA A 31 15.91 -5.61 1.93
CA ALA A 31 15.49 -5.56 3.33
C ALA A 31 16.08 -6.73 4.14
N GLN A 32 16.00 -7.95 3.58
CA GLN A 32 16.56 -9.15 4.22
C GLN A 32 18.07 -9.06 4.43
N SER A 33 18.82 -8.53 3.46
CA SER A 33 20.27 -8.36 3.58
C SER A 33 20.67 -7.38 4.71
N ARG A 34 19.72 -6.57 5.17
CA ARG A 34 19.89 -5.61 6.28
C ARG A 34 19.23 -6.07 7.58
N GLY A 35 18.68 -7.29 7.62
CA GLY A 35 17.98 -7.81 8.79
C GLY A 35 16.66 -7.06 9.10
N VAL A 36 16.03 -6.43 8.10
CA VAL A 36 14.79 -5.65 8.24
C VAL A 36 13.61 -6.43 7.69
N ALA A 37 12.50 -6.47 8.43
CA ALA A 37 11.22 -7.00 7.94
C ALA A 37 10.49 -5.92 7.13
N PRO A 38 10.30 -6.09 5.82
CA PRO A 38 9.59 -5.09 5.02
C PRO A 38 8.09 -5.20 5.19
N VAL A 39 7.44 -4.04 5.29
CA VAL A 39 5.98 -3.90 5.31
C VAL A 39 5.52 -3.29 4.01
N PHE A 40 4.47 -3.85 3.42
CA PHE A 40 3.74 -3.25 2.31
C PHE A 40 2.45 -2.65 2.85
N LEU A 41 2.36 -1.32 2.84
CA LEU A 41 1.15 -0.60 3.23
C LEU A 41 0.34 -0.24 2.00
N ALA A 42 -0.88 -0.78 1.89
CA ALA A 42 -1.86 -0.38 0.90
C ALA A 42 -2.84 0.62 1.52
N LEU A 43 -2.72 1.85 1.11
CA LEU A 43 -3.58 2.96 1.53
C LEU A 43 -4.07 3.71 0.30
N ASP A 44 -5.30 4.17 0.37
CA ASP A 44 -5.92 4.96 -0.68
C ASP A 44 -6.21 6.38 -0.23
N ILE A 45 -6.35 7.27 -1.22
CA ILE A 45 -6.98 8.56 -0.96
C ILE A 45 -8.46 8.37 -0.65
N VAL A 46 -9.04 9.31 0.08
CA VAL A 46 -10.46 9.29 0.44
C VAL A 46 -11.31 9.32 -0.85
N ASN A 47 -12.36 8.50 -0.89
CA ASN A 47 -13.30 8.45 -2.02
C ASN A 47 -12.72 7.95 -3.36
N ASN A 48 -11.69 7.13 -3.35
CA ASN A 48 -11.17 6.51 -4.57
C ASN A 48 -11.81 5.12 -4.79
N PRO A 49 -12.41 4.86 -5.97
CA PRO A 49 -12.97 3.55 -6.25
C PRO A 49 -11.87 2.48 -6.31
N PRO A 50 -12.14 1.26 -5.82
CA PRO A 50 -11.18 0.17 -5.89
C PRO A 50 -10.87 -0.19 -7.35
N SER A 51 -9.61 -0.03 -7.76
CA SER A 51 -9.11 -0.47 -9.07
C SER A 51 -7.86 -1.34 -8.89
N GLU A 52 -7.61 -2.28 -9.78
CA GLU A 52 -6.40 -3.15 -9.98
C GLU A 52 -5.51 -3.52 -8.74
N ARG A 53 -5.96 -3.18 -7.54
CA ARG A 53 -5.23 -3.29 -6.26
C ARG A 53 -5.00 -4.73 -5.79
N PRO A 54 -5.91 -5.70 -6.08
CA PRO A 54 -5.69 -7.09 -5.69
C PRO A 54 -4.37 -7.66 -6.21
N LEU A 55 -3.95 -7.27 -7.42
CA LEU A 55 -2.71 -7.75 -8.02
C LEU A 55 -1.48 -7.27 -7.25
N VAL A 56 -1.42 -5.99 -6.88
CA VAL A 56 -0.27 -5.44 -6.15
C VAL A 56 -0.19 -6.03 -4.74
N LEU A 57 -1.32 -6.16 -4.05
CA LEU A 57 -1.39 -6.79 -2.74
C LEU A 57 -0.94 -8.25 -2.79
N GLN A 58 -1.41 -9.01 -3.79
CA GLN A 58 -1.01 -10.40 -3.95
C GLN A 58 0.49 -10.50 -4.26
N SER A 59 1.00 -9.66 -5.16
CA SER A 59 2.43 -9.62 -5.48
C SER A 59 3.31 -9.30 -4.27
N ALA A 60 2.84 -8.42 -3.37
CA ALA A 60 3.55 -8.10 -2.13
C ALA A 60 3.56 -9.29 -1.16
N ARG A 61 2.44 -10.01 -1.03
CA ARG A 61 2.36 -11.24 -0.23
C ARG A 61 3.28 -12.33 -0.78
N ASP A 62 3.25 -12.54 -2.09
CA ASP A 62 4.08 -13.54 -2.78
C ASP A 62 5.57 -13.23 -2.67
N ALA A 63 5.93 -11.94 -2.65
CA ALA A 63 7.30 -11.49 -2.39
C ALA A 63 7.72 -11.58 -0.91
N GLY A 64 6.81 -11.94 0.00
CA GLY A 64 7.08 -12.15 1.43
C GLY A 64 7.08 -10.88 2.27
N PHE A 65 6.33 -9.85 1.87
CA PHE A 65 6.06 -8.69 2.72
C PHE A 65 5.00 -9.01 3.77
N VAL A 66 5.10 -8.36 4.92
CA VAL A 66 3.96 -8.20 5.82
C VAL A 66 3.06 -7.15 5.18
N VAL A 67 1.81 -7.53 4.86
CA VAL A 67 0.89 -6.63 4.13
C VAL A 67 -0.11 -6.01 5.08
N PHE A 68 -0.11 -4.69 5.16
CA PHE A 68 -1.10 -3.88 5.85
C PHE A 68 -2.08 -3.33 4.83
N ASP A 69 -3.27 -3.92 4.80
CA ASP A 69 -4.34 -3.54 3.89
C ASP A 69 -5.29 -2.55 4.58
N LEU A 70 -5.26 -1.29 4.14
CA LEU A 70 -6.12 -0.21 4.59
C LEU A 70 -7.05 0.30 3.47
N LEU A 71 -7.20 -0.46 2.38
CA LEU A 71 -7.98 -0.02 1.23
C LEU A 71 -9.48 0.16 1.53
N ASP A 72 -9.97 -0.51 2.57
CA ASP A 72 -11.35 -0.40 3.03
C ASP A 72 -11.55 0.60 4.17
N LEU A 73 -10.50 1.33 4.57
CA LEU A 73 -10.54 2.25 5.71
C LEU A 73 -11.65 3.31 5.59
N TRP A 74 -11.96 3.73 4.38
CA TRP A 74 -12.96 4.76 4.09
C TRP A 74 -14.37 4.22 3.87
N ARG A 75 -14.54 2.90 3.82
CA ARG A 75 -15.83 2.28 3.52
C ARG A 75 -16.89 2.67 4.55
N GLY A 76 -18.03 3.16 4.06
CA GLY A 76 -19.15 3.57 4.92
C GLY A 76 -18.93 4.85 5.72
N ARG A 77 -17.86 5.60 5.44
CA ARG A 77 -17.56 6.89 6.06
C ARG A 77 -17.90 8.05 5.14
N ASP A 78 -18.18 9.20 5.74
CA ASP A 78 -18.38 10.44 4.99
C ASP A 78 -17.04 10.94 4.43
N ALA A 79 -16.86 10.78 3.12
CA ALA A 79 -15.65 11.22 2.44
C ALA A 79 -15.42 12.73 2.53
N GLN A 80 -16.48 13.54 2.59
CA GLN A 80 -16.35 15.00 2.70
C GLN A 80 -15.76 15.42 4.04
N ALA A 81 -16.13 14.72 5.11
CA ALA A 81 -15.62 14.99 6.45
C ALA A 81 -14.15 14.54 6.64
N LEU A 82 -13.61 13.71 5.76
CA LEU A 82 -12.29 13.09 5.92
C LEU A 82 -11.22 13.60 4.95
N ARG A 83 -11.60 14.39 3.95
CA ARG A 83 -10.66 14.96 2.95
C ARG A 83 -10.26 16.39 3.29
N ILE A 84 -9.11 16.82 2.76
CA ILE A 84 -8.59 18.18 3.00
C ILE A 84 -9.53 19.24 2.41
N ALA A 85 -9.99 19.03 1.17
CA ALA A 85 -10.85 19.97 0.47
C ALA A 85 -11.70 19.27 -0.60
N GLU A 86 -12.65 19.99 -1.18
CA GLU A 86 -13.53 19.44 -2.21
C GLU A 86 -12.77 18.92 -3.44
N TRP A 87 -11.68 19.56 -3.78
CA TRP A 87 -10.80 19.20 -4.89
C TRP A 87 -9.57 18.35 -4.48
N ASP A 88 -9.39 18.09 -3.18
CA ASP A 88 -8.25 17.34 -2.65
C ASP A 88 -8.72 16.18 -1.78
N ASN A 89 -8.66 14.98 -2.32
CA ASN A 89 -9.08 13.76 -1.66
C ASN A 89 -8.02 13.17 -0.70
N HIS A 90 -6.93 13.87 -0.42
CA HIS A 90 -6.01 13.43 0.63
C HIS A 90 -6.68 13.51 2.00
N PRO A 91 -6.37 12.59 2.92
CA PRO A 91 -6.96 12.59 4.25
C PRO A 91 -6.56 13.83 5.05
N ASN A 92 -7.53 14.46 5.69
CA ASN A 92 -7.33 15.56 6.63
C ASN A 92 -6.85 15.03 8.01
N ALA A 93 -6.82 15.87 9.03
CA ALA A 93 -6.37 15.50 10.38
C ALA A 93 -7.17 14.31 10.95
N GLU A 94 -8.48 14.27 10.77
CA GLU A 94 -9.32 13.15 11.22
C GLU A 94 -9.07 11.87 10.40
N GLY A 95 -8.94 11.99 9.08
CA GLY A 95 -8.54 10.88 8.22
C GLY A 95 -7.18 10.30 8.63
N ASN A 96 -6.20 11.16 8.91
CA ASN A 96 -4.88 10.72 9.38
C ASN A 96 -4.94 10.07 10.77
N ARG A 97 -5.81 10.52 11.67
CA ARG A 97 -6.05 9.87 12.96
C ARG A 97 -6.54 8.44 12.79
N LEU A 98 -7.50 8.23 11.89
CA LEU A 98 -8.03 6.89 11.57
C LEU A 98 -6.94 5.96 10.97
N ILE A 99 -6.09 6.49 10.09
CA ILE A 99 -4.94 5.75 9.57
C ILE A 99 -4.01 5.32 10.71
N ALA A 100 -3.65 6.26 11.58
CA ALA A 100 -2.74 5.99 12.70
C ALA A 100 -3.30 4.94 13.67
N GLU A 101 -4.57 5.01 14.01
CA GLU A 101 -5.25 4.03 14.86
C GLU A 101 -5.22 2.62 14.23
N ARG A 102 -5.55 2.52 12.93
CA ARG A 102 -5.51 1.24 12.23
C ARG A 102 -4.10 0.68 12.14
N LEU A 103 -3.11 1.53 11.85
CA LEU A 103 -1.70 1.13 11.83
C LEU A 103 -1.21 0.64 13.19
N ALA A 104 -1.59 1.30 14.28
CA ALA A 104 -1.22 0.89 15.62
C ALA A 104 -1.75 -0.51 15.98
N VAL A 105 -2.96 -0.85 15.53
CA VAL A 105 -3.52 -2.20 15.67
C VAL A 105 -2.71 -3.21 14.85
N LEU A 106 -2.48 -2.93 13.57
CA LEU A 106 -1.76 -3.84 12.67
C LEU A 106 -0.32 -4.08 13.12
N LEU A 107 0.37 -3.05 13.61
CA LEU A 107 1.72 -3.19 14.18
C LEU A 107 1.74 -4.09 15.42
N ARG A 108 0.75 -3.97 16.30
CA ARG A 108 0.62 -4.85 17.47
C ARG A 108 0.35 -6.30 17.07
N ASP A 109 -0.57 -6.51 16.13
CA ASP A 109 -0.99 -7.85 15.70
C ASP A 109 0.15 -8.58 14.97
N HIS A 110 0.99 -7.84 14.25
CA HIS A 110 2.10 -8.39 13.47
C HIS A 110 3.48 -8.23 14.14
N ARG A 111 3.52 -7.83 15.41
CA ARG A 111 4.78 -7.52 16.11
C ARG A 111 5.84 -8.63 16.04
N ALA A 112 5.42 -9.89 16.15
CA ALA A 112 6.33 -11.02 16.09
C ALA A 112 6.94 -11.18 14.68
N ALA A 113 6.13 -11.06 13.64
CA ALA A 113 6.57 -11.12 12.24
C ALA A 113 7.50 -9.96 11.87
N LEU A 114 7.36 -8.82 12.55
CA LEU A 114 8.18 -7.63 12.35
C LEU A 114 9.43 -7.57 13.24
N GLY A 115 9.60 -8.54 14.14
CA GLY A 115 10.72 -8.53 15.10
C GLY A 115 10.65 -7.37 16.11
N LEU A 116 9.46 -6.81 16.36
CA LEU A 116 9.28 -5.72 17.31
C LEU A 116 9.30 -6.25 18.75
N ALA A 117 10.08 -5.60 19.61
CA ALA A 117 10.15 -5.94 21.01
C ALA A 117 8.80 -5.81 21.74
N SER A 118 8.60 -6.58 22.80
CA SER A 118 7.33 -6.65 23.55
C SER A 118 6.91 -5.36 24.26
N SER A 119 7.72 -4.31 24.19
CA SER A 119 7.61 -3.08 24.99
C SER A 119 6.82 -1.94 24.36
N PHE A 120 6.09 -2.16 23.28
CA PHE A 120 5.06 -1.21 22.85
C PHE A 120 3.80 -1.39 23.71
N ARG A 121 3.73 -0.62 24.79
CA ARG A 121 2.52 -0.46 25.62
C ARG A 121 1.61 0.59 25.01
#